data_23ab245258d9eef6b9121ecd5e4e90da
#
_entry.id   23ab245258d9eef6b9121ecd5e4e90da
#
_cell.length_a   1.000
_cell.length_b   1.000
_cell.length_c   1.000
_cell.angle_alpha   90.00
_cell.angle_beta   90.00
_cell.angle_gamma   90.00
#
_symmetry.space_group_name_H-M   'P 1'
#
loop_
_entity.id
_entity.type
_entity.pdbx_description
1 polymer ?
#
loop_
_entity_poly.entity_id
_entity_poly.type
_entity_poly.pdbx_seq_one_letter_code
_entity_poly.pdbx_strand_id
1 'polypeptide(L)'
;MSFSIERYKEESKKLDIAGVAWDDVTANHLSRGDLFCLHYMMDIENHVSLYLSHLLVTRACMDPILTAFLACWNYEELWHGENLGRMLNEYGIEFDTQDRIAQIRAGLGIQNTFSLFTTMAGSWALKDFSAISLTIGPITKP
;
A
#
# COMPACT_ATOMS: atom_id res chain seq x y z
N MET A 1 17.68 6.63 -14.97
CA MET A 1 17.66 7.32 -13.66
C MET A 1 17.86 6.28 -12.59
N SER A 2 18.75 6.50 -11.63
CA SER A 2 18.90 5.63 -10.46
C SER A 2 17.89 6.04 -9.37
N PHE A 3 17.39 5.09 -8.59
CA PHE A 3 16.55 5.37 -7.43
C PHE A 3 17.37 6.14 -6.37
N SER A 4 16.76 7.16 -5.77
CA SER A 4 17.31 7.91 -4.64
C SER A 4 16.26 7.98 -3.54
N ILE A 5 16.61 7.49 -2.36
CA ILE A 5 15.72 7.50 -1.21
C ILE A 5 15.51 8.94 -0.69
N GLU A 6 16.51 9.79 -0.80
CA GLU A 6 16.41 11.20 -0.40
C GLU A 6 15.36 11.91 -1.24
N ARG A 7 15.43 11.75 -2.55
CA ARG A 7 14.45 12.31 -3.47
C ARG A 7 13.04 11.73 -3.21
N TYR A 8 12.94 10.43 -2.96
CA TYR A 8 11.66 9.80 -2.65
C TYR A 8 11.04 10.37 -1.36
N LYS A 9 11.84 10.58 -0.31
CA LYS A 9 11.40 11.21 0.93
C LYS A 9 10.92 12.66 0.74
N GLU A 10 11.55 13.40 -0.17
CA GLU A 10 11.17 14.79 -0.48
C GLU A 10 9.87 14.86 -1.31
N GLU A 11 9.66 13.89 -2.19
CA GLU A 11 8.50 13.82 -3.09
C GLU A 11 7.29 13.12 -2.45
N SER A 12 7.51 12.27 -1.46
CA SER A 12 6.45 11.54 -0.74
C SER A 12 5.56 12.50 0.03
N LYS A 13 4.29 12.52 -0.31
CA LYS A 13 3.32 13.48 0.24
C LYS A 13 1.89 12.96 0.13
N LYS A 14 0.99 13.64 0.84
CA LYS A 14 -0.44 13.45 0.65
C LYS A 14 -0.83 13.64 -0.82
N LEU A 15 -1.66 12.73 -1.34
CA LEU A 15 -2.25 12.88 -2.67
C LEU A 15 -3.10 14.16 -2.73
N ASP A 16 -2.78 15.03 -3.69
CA ASP A 16 -3.55 16.26 -3.92
C ASP A 16 -4.81 15.94 -4.71
N ILE A 17 -5.96 16.07 -4.06
CA ILE A 17 -7.28 15.84 -4.62
C ILE A 17 -8.12 17.11 -4.70
N ALA A 18 -7.50 18.29 -4.51
CA ALA A 18 -8.22 19.56 -4.52
C ALA A 18 -8.88 19.85 -5.88
N GLY A 19 -8.29 19.32 -6.96
CA GLY A 19 -8.83 19.47 -8.33
C GLY A 19 -9.89 18.44 -8.74
N VAL A 20 -10.25 17.49 -7.86
CA VAL A 20 -11.26 16.47 -8.18
C VAL A 20 -12.66 17.07 -8.02
N ALA A 21 -13.46 17.01 -9.09
CA ALA A 21 -14.87 17.40 -9.07
C ALA A 21 -15.71 16.28 -8.42
N TRP A 22 -15.74 16.24 -7.10
CA TRP A 22 -16.39 15.17 -6.33
C TRP A 22 -17.90 15.06 -6.62
N ASP A 23 -18.57 16.19 -6.85
CA ASP A 23 -19.99 16.21 -7.19
C ASP A 23 -20.31 15.52 -8.53
N ASP A 24 -19.30 15.43 -9.42
CA ASP A 24 -19.43 14.79 -10.73
C ASP A 24 -19.04 13.30 -10.73
N VAL A 25 -18.50 12.77 -9.64
CA VAL A 25 -18.04 11.39 -9.56
C VAL A 25 -19.17 10.42 -9.89
N THR A 26 -20.37 10.66 -9.34
CA THR A 26 -21.54 9.81 -9.55
C THR A 26 -22.22 9.99 -10.90
N ALA A 27 -21.82 11.01 -11.69
CA ALA A 27 -22.30 11.15 -13.07
C ALA A 27 -21.83 9.97 -13.95
N ASN A 28 -20.74 9.31 -13.56
CA ASN A 28 -20.26 8.10 -14.21
C ASN A 28 -20.90 6.88 -13.55
N HIS A 29 -21.69 6.14 -14.33
CA HIS A 29 -22.29 4.90 -13.82
C HIS A 29 -21.22 3.82 -13.68
N LEU A 30 -20.98 3.37 -12.44
CA LEU A 30 -20.15 2.22 -12.15
C LEU A 30 -21.02 0.96 -12.03
N SER A 31 -20.55 -0.12 -12.63
CA SER A 31 -21.19 -1.42 -12.45
C SER A 31 -20.95 -1.96 -11.03
N ARG A 32 -21.75 -2.96 -10.63
CA ARG A 32 -21.52 -3.65 -9.35
C ARG A 32 -20.11 -4.27 -9.26
N GLY A 33 -19.55 -4.70 -10.40
CA GLY A 33 -18.19 -5.23 -10.46
C GLY A 33 -17.13 -4.16 -10.20
N ASP A 34 -17.32 -2.95 -10.78
CA ASP A 34 -16.40 -1.83 -10.57
C ASP A 34 -16.40 -1.39 -9.09
N LEU A 35 -17.59 -1.26 -8.50
CA LEU A 35 -17.72 -0.92 -7.07
C LEU A 35 -17.08 -1.98 -6.16
N PHE A 36 -17.21 -3.27 -6.51
CA PHE A 36 -16.54 -4.34 -5.80
C PHE A 36 -15.02 -4.22 -5.90
N CYS A 37 -14.48 -3.93 -7.09
CA CYS A 37 -13.05 -3.73 -7.30
C CYS A 37 -12.53 -2.54 -6.49
N LEU A 38 -13.23 -1.40 -6.51
CA LEU A 38 -12.86 -0.23 -5.72
C LEU A 38 -12.85 -0.52 -4.22
N HIS A 39 -13.87 -1.23 -3.72
CA HIS A 39 -13.93 -1.63 -2.32
C HIS A 39 -12.79 -2.58 -1.94
N TYR A 40 -12.48 -3.54 -2.81
CA TYR A 40 -11.37 -4.47 -2.59
C TYR A 40 -10.01 -3.72 -2.57
N MET A 41 -9.80 -2.78 -3.47
CA MET A 41 -8.59 -1.96 -3.47
C MET A 41 -8.48 -1.08 -2.23
N MET A 42 -9.58 -0.42 -1.85
CA MET A 42 -9.62 0.36 -0.61
C MET A 42 -9.26 -0.50 0.62
N ASP A 43 -9.77 -1.73 0.69
CA ASP A 43 -9.42 -2.67 1.77
C ASP A 43 -7.90 -2.95 1.80
N ILE A 44 -7.28 -3.19 0.65
CA ILE A 44 -5.83 -3.43 0.55
C ILE A 44 -5.04 -2.23 1.05
N GLU A 45 -5.35 -1.03 0.55
CA GLU A 45 -4.63 0.19 0.88
C GLU A 45 -4.75 0.55 2.37
N ASN A 46 -5.94 0.42 2.94
CA ASN A 46 -6.17 0.67 4.37
C ASN A 46 -5.47 -0.36 5.29
N HIS A 47 -5.10 -1.53 4.77
CA HIS A 47 -4.47 -2.60 5.55
C HIS A 47 -2.95 -2.68 5.37
N VAL A 48 -2.35 -1.80 4.57
CA VAL A 48 -0.89 -1.76 4.36
C VAL A 48 -0.13 -1.70 5.68
N SER A 49 -0.62 -0.97 6.68
CA SER A 49 -0.01 -0.90 8.00
C SER A 49 0.11 -2.26 8.70
N LEU A 50 -0.80 -3.21 8.44
CA LEU A 50 -0.69 -4.59 8.95
C LEU A 50 0.43 -5.35 8.27
N TYR A 51 0.56 -5.22 6.96
CA TYR A 51 1.66 -5.83 6.20
C TYR A 51 3.01 -5.21 6.58
N LEU A 52 3.04 -3.87 6.75
CA LEU A 52 4.23 -3.16 7.18
C LEU A 52 4.75 -3.67 8.52
N SER A 53 3.86 -3.95 9.48
CA SER A 53 4.26 -4.49 10.78
C SER A 53 5.01 -5.83 10.65
N HIS A 54 4.60 -6.68 9.70
CA HIS A 54 5.28 -7.94 9.41
C HIS A 54 6.63 -7.74 8.70
N LEU A 55 6.72 -6.74 7.80
CA LEU A 55 7.98 -6.42 7.14
C LEU A 55 9.01 -5.84 8.12
N LEU A 56 8.58 -4.99 9.05
CA LEU A 56 9.46 -4.33 10.02
C LEU A 56 10.01 -5.27 11.10
N VAL A 57 9.44 -6.46 11.30
CA VAL A 57 10.03 -7.49 12.19
C VAL A 57 11.03 -8.40 11.47
N THR A 58 11.27 -8.18 10.19
CA THR A 58 12.24 -8.92 9.39
C THR A 58 13.57 -8.17 9.27
N ARG A 59 14.53 -8.75 8.54
CA ARG A 59 15.80 -8.07 8.26
C ARG A 59 15.64 -6.76 7.45
N ALA A 60 14.49 -6.52 6.85
CA ALA A 60 14.20 -5.26 6.16
C ALA A 60 14.38 -4.04 7.07
N CYS A 61 14.06 -4.16 8.35
CA CYS A 61 14.24 -3.06 9.32
C CYS A 61 15.71 -2.73 9.62
N MET A 62 16.64 -3.60 9.24
CA MET A 62 18.09 -3.37 9.43
C MET A 62 18.71 -2.55 8.29
N ASP A 63 18.00 -2.36 7.19
CA ASP A 63 18.41 -1.53 6.07
C ASP A 63 17.75 -0.15 6.19
N PRO A 64 18.51 0.93 6.44
CA PRO A 64 17.94 2.26 6.64
C PRO A 64 17.26 2.81 5.38
N ILE A 65 17.72 2.44 4.19
CA ILE A 65 17.11 2.87 2.92
C ILE A 65 15.75 2.19 2.76
N LEU A 66 15.69 0.88 3.00
CA LEU A 66 14.45 0.11 2.89
C LEU A 66 13.45 0.53 3.96
N THR A 67 13.90 0.79 5.19
CA THR A 67 13.04 1.29 6.27
C THR A 67 12.44 2.66 5.92
N ALA A 68 13.25 3.58 5.39
CA ALA A 68 12.76 4.89 4.97
C ALA A 68 11.76 4.77 3.81
N PHE A 69 12.04 3.90 2.83
CA PHE A 69 11.11 3.61 1.74
C PHE A 69 9.76 3.09 2.27
N LEU A 70 9.78 2.09 3.14
CA LEU A 70 8.56 1.49 3.70
C LEU A 70 7.73 2.50 4.51
N ALA A 71 8.38 3.42 5.21
CA ALA A 71 7.69 4.46 5.97
C ALA A 71 6.97 5.45 5.04
N CYS A 72 7.64 5.94 4.00
CA CYS A 72 7.06 6.84 3.01
C CYS A 72 5.95 6.14 2.22
N TRP A 73 6.21 4.93 1.75
CA TRP A 73 5.23 4.12 1.04
C TRP A 73 3.96 3.89 1.87
N ASN A 74 4.08 3.47 3.13
CA ASN A 74 2.91 3.30 4.01
C ASN A 74 2.12 4.60 4.20
N TYR A 75 2.79 5.74 4.24
CA TYR A 75 2.13 7.04 4.33
C TYR A 75 1.32 7.36 3.07
N GLU A 76 1.85 7.05 1.89
CA GLU A 76 1.15 7.25 0.61
C GLU A 76 -0.08 6.34 0.51
N GLU A 77 0.04 5.07 0.90
CA GLU A 77 -1.06 4.10 0.84
C GLU A 77 -2.24 4.47 1.76
N LEU A 78 -1.97 5.09 2.92
CA LEU A 78 -3.03 5.61 3.77
C LEU A 78 -3.91 6.63 3.03
N TRP A 79 -3.31 7.49 2.20
CA TRP A 79 -4.06 8.47 1.41
C TRP A 79 -4.78 7.84 0.23
N HIS A 80 -4.23 6.79 -0.37
CA HIS A 80 -4.91 6.02 -1.41
C HIS A 80 -6.18 5.38 -0.83
N GLY A 81 -6.07 4.71 0.31
CA GLY A 81 -7.21 4.09 0.99
C GLY A 81 -8.31 5.11 1.36
N GLU A 82 -7.93 6.28 1.93
CA GLU A 82 -8.89 7.34 2.26
C GLU A 82 -9.60 7.88 1.02
N ASN A 83 -8.89 8.09 -0.08
CA ASN A 83 -9.48 8.63 -1.31
C ASN A 83 -10.41 7.61 -2.00
N LEU A 84 -10.04 6.33 -2.01
CA LEU A 84 -10.92 5.26 -2.50
C LEU A 84 -12.17 5.15 -1.63
N GLY A 85 -12.02 5.27 -0.31
CA GLY A 85 -13.13 5.30 0.62
C GLY A 85 -14.07 6.48 0.37
N ARG A 86 -13.52 7.67 0.16
CA ARG A 86 -14.32 8.84 -0.22
C ARG A 86 -15.08 8.61 -1.52
N MET A 87 -14.43 8.05 -2.54
CA MET A 87 -15.08 7.73 -3.80
C MET A 87 -16.27 6.77 -3.61
N LEU A 88 -16.10 5.73 -2.81
CA LEU A 88 -17.18 4.79 -2.50
C LEU A 88 -18.35 5.44 -1.75
N ASN A 89 -18.06 6.38 -0.84
CA ASN A 89 -19.07 7.15 -0.13
C ASN A 89 -19.93 8.00 -1.08
N GLU A 90 -19.34 8.58 -2.14
CA GLU A 90 -20.10 9.30 -3.17
C GLU A 90 -21.13 8.39 -3.89
N TYR A 91 -20.84 7.08 -4.00
CA TYR A 91 -21.78 6.06 -4.49
C TYR A 91 -22.71 5.49 -3.41
N GLY A 92 -22.75 6.09 -2.23
CA GLY A 92 -23.61 5.66 -1.12
C GLY A 92 -23.15 4.35 -0.45
N ILE A 93 -21.91 3.95 -0.63
CA ILE A 93 -21.34 2.79 0.04
C ILE A 93 -20.60 3.25 1.29
N GLU A 94 -21.24 3.06 2.43
CA GLU A 94 -20.65 3.32 3.75
C GLU A 94 -19.97 2.06 4.28
N PHE A 95 -18.84 2.23 4.95
CA PHE A 95 -18.13 1.14 5.63
C PHE A 95 -17.42 1.68 6.86
N ASP A 96 -17.33 0.85 7.88
CA ASP A 96 -16.52 1.14 9.06
C ASP A 96 -15.14 0.49 8.90
N THR A 97 -14.13 1.33 8.64
CA THR A 97 -12.74 0.90 8.50
C THR A 97 -12.22 0.22 9.78
N GLN A 98 -12.64 0.69 10.97
CA GLN A 98 -12.17 0.12 12.23
C GLN A 98 -12.75 -1.28 12.46
N ASP A 99 -14.03 -1.46 12.18
CA ASP A 99 -14.67 -2.78 12.25
C ASP A 99 -14.03 -3.75 11.25
N ARG A 100 -13.73 -3.28 10.04
CA ARG A 100 -13.07 -4.09 9.03
C ARG A 100 -11.66 -4.51 9.44
N ILE A 101 -10.87 -3.58 9.98
CA ILE A 101 -9.54 -3.88 10.54
C ILE A 101 -9.65 -4.90 11.68
N ALA A 102 -10.64 -4.76 12.56
CA ALA A 102 -10.84 -5.70 13.66
C ALA A 102 -11.17 -7.10 13.15
N GLN A 103 -12.03 -7.23 12.14
CA GLN A 103 -12.38 -8.51 11.49
C GLN A 103 -11.14 -9.19 10.86
N ILE A 104 -10.33 -8.43 10.13
CA ILE A 104 -9.12 -8.97 9.51
C ILE A 104 -8.12 -9.40 10.56
N ARG A 105 -7.88 -8.62 11.61
CA ARG A 105 -7.01 -8.98 12.73
C ARG A 105 -7.48 -10.25 13.44
N ALA A 106 -8.77 -10.41 13.65
CA ALA A 106 -9.35 -11.62 14.25
C ALA A 106 -9.13 -12.86 13.36
N GLY A 107 -9.26 -12.71 12.03
CA GLY A 107 -8.99 -13.79 11.06
C GLY A 107 -7.51 -14.18 10.95
N LEU A 108 -6.60 -13.26 11.22
CA LEU A 108 -5.16 -13.50 11.15
C LEU A 108 -4.60 -14.32 12.33
N GLY A 109 -5.37 -14.49 13.41
CA GLY A 109 -4.89 -15.10 14.65
C GLY A 109 -4.33 -16.52 14.51
N ILE A 110 -4.86 -17.35 13.61
CA ILE A 110 -4.39 -18.72 13.36
C ILE A 110 -3.41 -18.77 12.17
N GLN A 111 -3.53 -17.84 11.23
CA GLN A 111 -2.65 -17.77 10.05
C GLN A 111 -1.35 -17.01 10.30
N ASN A 112 -1.21 -16.35 11.43
CA ASN A 112 -0.05 -15.51 11.73
C ASN A 112 1.29 -16.25 11.67
N THR A 113 1.35 -17.51 12.10
CA THR A 113 2.60 -18.26 12.05
C THR A 113 2.99 -18.60 10.61
N PHE A 114 2.03 -18.98 9.78
CA PHE A 114 2.29 -19.30 8.37
C PHE A 114 2.56 -18.01 7.56
N SER A 115 1.84 -16.92 7.84
CA SER A 115 2.07 -15.59 7.26
C SER A 115 3.44 -15.04 7.64
N LEU A 116 3.89 -15.25 8.87
CA LEU A 116 5.24 -14.84 9.28
C LEU A 116 6.32 -15.56 8.47
N PHE A 117 6.17 -16.88 8.24
CA PHE A 117 7.09 -17.65 7.41
C PHE A 117 7.10 -17.18 5.95
N THR A 118 5.94 -16.95 5.35
CA THR A 118 5.84 -16.47 3.97
C THR A 118 6.35 -15.04 3.82
N THR A 119 6.15 -14.18 4.83
CA THR A 119 6.66 -12.81 4.84
C THR A 119 8.18 -12.79 5.03
N MET A 120 8.73 -13.65 5.88
CA MET A 120 10.18 -13.83 6.00
C MET A 120 10.80 -14.31 4.69
N ALA A 121 10.22 -15.28 4.02
CA ALA A 121 10.66 -15.75 2.70
C ALA A 121 10.54 -14.64 1.64
N GLY A 122 9.45 -13.89 1.65
CA GLY A 122 9.23 -12.73 0.76
C GLY A 122 10.23 -11.60 1.00
N SER A 123 10.59 -11.30 2.26
CA SER A 123 11.59 -10.27 2.57
C SER A 123 13.02 -10.68 2.14
N TRP A 124 13.30 -11.98 2.14
CA TRP A 124 14.54 -12.50 1.55
C TRP A 124 14.56 -12.31 0.03
N ALA A 125 13.45 -12.65 -0.63
CA ALA A 125 13.30 -12.45 -2.08
C ALA A 125 13.37 -10.96 -2.46
N LEU A 126 12.76 -10.06 -1.66
CA LEU A 126 12.83 -8.61 -1.85
C LEU A 126 14.26 -8.08 -1.69
N LYS A 127 15.01 -8.60 -0.72
CA LYS A 127 16.43 -8.23 -0.56
C LYS A 127 17.26 -8.67 -1.76
N ASP A 128 17.05 -9.90 -2.25
CA ASP A 128 17.73 -10.40 -3.45
C ASP A 128 17.28 -9.63 -4.68
N PHE A 129 16.00 -9.29 -4.79
CA PHE A 129 15.47 -8.48 -5.88
C PHE A 129 16.02 -7.04 -5.84
N SER A 130 16.11 -6.43 -4.66
CA SER A 130 16.72 -5.09 -4.51
C SER A 130 18.22 -5.11 -4.80
N ALA A 131 18.93 -6.16 -4.36
CA ALA A 131 20.34 -6.36 -4.68
C ALA A 131 20.55 -6.59 -6.19
N ILE A 132 19.70 -7.37 -6.84
CA ILE A 132 19.70 -7.59 -8.28
C ILE A 132 19.36 -6.29 -9.03
N SER A 133 18.38 -5.53 -8.57
CA SER A 133 17.99 -4.25 -9.16
C SER A 133 19.07 -3.17 -9.01
N LEU A 134 19.85 -3.22 -7.93
CA LEU A 134 20.99 -2.33 -7.71
C LEU A 134 22.24 -2.77 -8.47
N THR A 135 22.40 -4.07 -8.77
CA THR A 135 23.54 -4.62 -9.54
C THR A 135 23.29 -4.66 -11.04
N ILE A 136 22.05 -4.72 -11.49
CA ILE A 136 21.69 -4.47 -12.88
C ILE A 136 21.69 -2.95 -13.05
N GLY A 137 22.87 -2.39 -13.28
CA GLY A 137 23.02 -1.00 -13.67
C GLY A 137 22.07 -0.63 -14.81
N PRO A 138 21.83 0.67 -15.04
CA PRO A 138 20.85 1.11 -16.01
C PRO A 138 21.10 0.40 -17.33
N ILE A 139 20.09 -0.31 -17.83
CA ILE A 139 20.09 -0.80 -19.21
C ILE A 139 20.16 0.46 -20.06
N THR A 140 21.37 0.86 -20.40
CA THR A 140 21.62 1.91 -21.38
C THR A 140 21.06 1.38 -22.69
N LYS A 141 19.86 1.83 -23.04
CA LYS A 141 19.42 1.68 -24.42
C LYS A 141 20.32 2.53 -25.32
N PRO A 142 20.71 1.99 -26.47
CA PRO A 142 21.46 2.71 -27.48
C PRO A 142 20.70 3.94 -28.02
#